data_de093f0757a8db434b753154d001b037
#
_entry.id   de093f0757a8db434b753154d001b037
#
_cell.length_a   1.000
_cell.length_b   1.000
_cell.length_c   1.000
_cell.angle_alpha   90.00
_cell.angle_beta   90.00
_cell.angle_gamma   90.00
#
_symmetry.space_group_name_H-M   'P 1'
#
loop_
_entity.id
_entity.type
_entity.pdbx_description
1 polymer ?
#
loop_
_entity_poly.entity_id
_entity_poly.type
_entity_poly.pdbx_seq_one_letter_code
_entity_poly.pdbx_strand_id
1 'polypeptide(L)'
;MMEQSILNGRMLTGGAGDRDLYNTQLLYFTSSSISEKDERIYMICDKGGNPNVMVKDLLTGEERFLTENKKGILKSYVYFGGTLNQGLGKASVCLDSKRDVVYFIQDDKICKTDLTGTVTVLNKVPSGRMTAFTHASSDGKYLCVPMTDGRCLDFDPETEGCGLDKRPVYNIDGRIQEENLNSYLCVYDTHTGDLVYEKVVEKCWITHVQFHPQNSDLIMYNHEWASFDCGIRRIWFYDHSRDTLTPVRREGSDTLGRPGGYLRSRNDWVCHEMWSDDGASIIYHGGYAGGPAMVGKYELETGKYWEIALPDSYNAYGHFTMDHAGNLVCDGYFKYPWEIKKTRENSTDNGPDPHKKDAEYICRVLVDWDGGELKWIPLCKHESDWLGQDAHPHPIYSHSGDRIFFNSRWNQNVNVYCVSSMEPLNG
;
A
#
# COMPACT_ATOMS: atom_id res chain seq x y z
N MET A 1 -11.09 26.27 19.79
CA MET A 1 -11.37 25.15 20.70
C MET A 1 -11.87 23.89 19.98
N MET A 2 -12.28 23.94 18.71
CA MET A 2 -12.58 22.72 17.92
C MET A 2 -11.32 22.08 17.30
N GLU A 3 -10.23 22.81 17.13
CA GLU A 3 -8.99 22.32 16.50
C GLU A 3 -8.15 21.37 17.37
N GLN A 4 -8.33 21.37 18.67
CA GLN A 4 -7.56 20.51 19.59
C GLN A 4 -8.19 19.14 19.87
N SER A 5 -9.44 18.91 19.48
CA SER A 5 -10.13 17.64 19.77
C SER A 5 -9.94 16.58 18.66
N ILE A 6 -9.43 16.98 17.50
CA ILE A 6 -9.46 16.11 16.32
C ILE A 6 -8.34 15.09 16.33
N LEU A 7 -7.18 15.49 16.80
CA LEU A 7 -6.00 14.65 16.70
C LEU A 7 -5.06 14.96 17.86
N ASN A 8 -4.76 14.00 18.69
CA ASN A 8 -3.48 14.05 19.41
C ASN A 8 -2.30 13.98 18.40
N GLY A 9 -2.61 14.03 17.10
CA GLY A 9 -1.67 13.98 15.98
C GLY A 9 -1.30 15.39 15.49
N ARG A 10 -0.02 15.60 15.27
CA ARG A 10 0.51 16.83 14.67
C ARG A 10 0.42 16.73 13.15
N MET A 11 -0.29 17.67 12.52
CA MET A 11 -0.26 17.82 11.07
C MET A 11 1.15 18.24 10.63
N LEU A 12 1.71 17.50 9.67
CA LEU A 12 3.06 17.73 9.14
C LEU A 12 3.07 18.59 7.88
N THR A 13 2.00 18.52 7.09
CA THR A 13 1.91 19.18 5.79
C THR A 13 0.69 20.10 5.74
N GLY A 14 0.75 21.13 4.91
CA GLY A 14 -0.29 22.14 4.87
C GLY A 14 -0.23 23.07 6.08
N GLY A 15 0.17 24.31 5.91
CA GLY A 15 -0.01 25.35 6.93
C GLY A 15 -1.49 25.63 7.16
N ALA A 16 -1.87 26.25 8.27
CA ALA A 16 -3.25 26.60 8.59
C ALA A 16 -3.97 27.43 7.49
N GLY A 17 -3.21 28.09 6.60
CA GLY A 17 -3.71 28.82 5.45
C GLY A 17 -3.61 28.08 4.09
N ASP A 18 -2.83 26.99 4.01
CA ASP A 18 -2.55 26.30 2.74
C ASP A 18 -3.19 24.92 2.64
N ARG A 19 -3.72 24.37 3.75
CA ARG A 19 -4.27 23.02 3.84
C ARG A 19 -5.40 22.69 2.86
N ASP A 20 -6.06 23.70 2.36
CA ASP A 20 -7.19 23.57 1.43
C ASP A 20 -6.77 23.79 -0.04
N LEU A 21 -5.47 23.93 -0.31
CA LEU A 21 -4.97 24.32 -1.63
C LEU A 21 -4.31 23.17 -2.40
N TYR A 22 -3.85 22.12 -1.74
CA TYR A 22 -3.17 21.01 -2.40
C TYR A 22 -3.19 19.71 -1.56
N ASN A 23 -2.96 18.58 -2.22
CA ASN A 23 -2.84 17.28 -1.57
C ASN A 23 -1.38 16.94 -1.30
N THR A 24 -1.14 16.28 -0.18
CA THR A 24 0.15 15.67 0.15
C THR A 24 -0.10 14.29 0.71
N GLN A 25 0.58 13.28 0.16
CA GLN A 25 0.35 11.89 0.49
C GLN A 25 1.65 11.16 0.78
N LEU A 26 1.62 10.24 1.74
CA LEU A 26 2.68 9.26 1.92
C LEU A 26 2.85 8.42 0.65
N LEU A 27 4.04 7.87 0.47
CA LEU A 27 4.26 6.79 -0.47
C LEU A 27 3.40 5.59 -0.04
N TYR A 28 3.16 4.65 -0.95
CA TYR A 28 2.37 3.49 -0.60
C TYR A 28 3.12 2.58 0.39
N PHE A 29 2.41 1.87 1.25
CA PHE A 29 2.97 1.11 2.38
C PHE A 29 3.99 0.03 1.99
N THR A 30 4.01 -0.43 0.74
CA THR A 30 5.03 -1.35 0.22
C THR A 30 6.42 -0.73 0.20
N SER A 31 6.49 0.58 0.37
CA SER A 31 7.74 1.35 0.50
C SER A 31 7.62 2.28 1.69
N SER A 32 8.69 2.42 2.48
CA SER A 32 8.73 3.44 3.53
C SER A 32 8.64 4.84 2.90
N SER A 33 8.01 5.76 3.62
CA SER A 33 8.08 7.20 3.32
C SER A 33 9.16 7.91 4.12
N ILE A 34 9.88 7.21 4.98
CA ILE A 34 10.75 7.80 6.01
C ILE A 34 12.21 7.40 5.74
N SER A 35 13.14 8.34 5.85
CA SER A 35 14.57 8.03 5.83
C SER A 35 14.97 7.15 7.01
N GLU A 36 15.98 6.30 6.86
CA GLU A 36 16.40 5.30 7.88
C GLU A 36 16.65 5.89 9.27
N LYS A 37 17.09 7.15 9.34
CA LYS A 37 17.34 7.85 10.60
C LYS A 37 16.16 8.66 11.13
N ASP A 38 14.99 8.54 10.53
CA ASP A 38 13.80 9.32 10.86
C ASP A 38 13.98 10.85 10.77
N GLU A 39 14.93 11.30 9.96
CA GLU A 39 15.23 12.74 9.79
C GLU A 39 14.34 13.39 8.72
N ARG A 40 13.86 12.61 7.75
CA ARG A 40 13.13 13.12 6.58
C ARG A 40 11.92 12.28 6.26
N ILE A 41 10.90 12.95 5.73
CA ILE A 41 9.72 12.29 5.17
C ILE A 41 9.58 12.64 3.69
N TYR A 42 9.34 11.62 2.88
CA TYR A 42 9.15 11.71 1.44
C TYR A 42 7.68 11.51 1.10
N MET A 43 7.15 12.39 0.27
CA MET A 43 5.73 12.46 -0.02
C MET A 43 5.50 12.79 -1.50
N ILE A 44 4.32 12.51 -1.98
CA ILE A 44 3.85 13.04 -3.26
C ILE A 44 2.93 14.23 -2.96
N CYS A 45 3.20 15.37 -3.60
CA CYS A 45 2.48 16.60 -3.39
C CYS A 45 2.08 17.23 -4.72
N ASP A 46 0.84 17.69 -4.84
CA ASP A 46 0.34 18.36 -6.05
C ASP A 46 0.32 19.91 -5.95
N LYS A 47 1.08 20.47 -5.01
CA LYS A 47 1.25 21.91 -4.91
C LYS A 47 1.79 22.47 -6.22
N GLY A 48 1.06 23.41 -6.81
CA GLY A 48 1.36 23.91 -8.14
C GLY A 48 0.62 23.18 -9.27
N GLY A 49 -0.26 22.24 -8.97
CA GLY A 49 -1.23 21.62 -9.88
C GLY A 49 -0.84 20.26 -10.44
N ASN A 50 0.42 19.81 -10.28
CA ASN A 50 0.85 18.51 -10.77
C ASN A 50 1.59 17.72 -9.68
N PRO A 51 1.46 16.38 -9.63
CA PRO A 51 2.13 15.56 -8.62
C PRO A 51 3.65 15.60 -8.78
N ASN A 52 4.32 15.86 -7.68
CA ASN A 52 5.78 15.88 -7.58
C ASN A 52 6.23 15.18 -6.29
N VAL A 53 7.41 14.62 -6.30
CA VAL A 53 8.05 14.13 -5.08
C VAL A 53 8.54 15.30 -4.27
N MET A 54 8.14 15.36 -3.02
CA MET A 54 8.54 16.35 -2.03
C MET A 54 9.23 15.65 -0.85
N VAL A 55 10.29 16.27 -0.34
CA VAL A 55 10.92 15.88 0.92
C VAL A 55 10.76 16.98 1.94
N LYS A 56 10.50 16.59 3.18
CA LYS A 56 10.45 17.47 4.34
C LYS A 56 11.43 17.00 5.39
N ASP A 57 12.28 17.90 5.86
CA ASP A 57 13.11 17.68 7.03
C ASP A 57 12.24 17.75 8.30
N LEU A 58 12.26 16.70 9.11
CA LEU A 58 11.38 16.59 10.28
C LEU A 58 11.88 17.42 11.48
N LEU A 59 13.14 17.82 11.48
CA LEU A 59 13.71 18.64 12.54
C LEU A 59 13.51 20.14 12.25
N THR A 60 13.89 20.57 11.04
CA THR A 60 13.83 21.99 10.65
C THR A 60 12.47 22.39 10.09
N GLY A 61 11.71 21.43 9.56
CA GLY A 61 10.46 21.67 8.86
C GLY A 61 10.64 22.15 7.41
N GLU A 62 11.88 22.22 6.91
CA GLU A 62 12.17 22.66 5.53
C GLU A 62 11.57 21.67 4.51
N GLU A 63 10.90 22.20 3.50
CA GLU A 63 10.27 21.43 2.41
C GLU A 63 10.92 21.80 1.09
N ARG A 64 11.12 20.79 0.23
CA ARG A 64 11.55 21.01 -1.15
C ARG A 64 11.05 19.92 -2.08
N PHE A 65 10.82 20.30 -3.33
CA PHE A 65 10.54 19.35 -4.39
C PHE A 65 11.82 18.72 -4.93
N LEU A 66 11.77 17.42 -5.21
CA LEU A 66 12.84 16.65 -5.83
C LEU A 66 12.59 16.41 -7.33
N THR A 67 11.39 16.72 -7.80
CA THR A 67 10.98 16.56 -9.20
C THR A 67 10.27 17.82 -9.71
N GLU A 68 10.24 18.00 -11.02
CA GLU A 68 9.53 19.09 -11.71
C GLU A 68 8.54 18.54 -12.75
N ASN A 69 7.69 17.62 -12.31
CA ASN A 69 6.66 17.08 -13.18
C ASN A 69 5.59 18.14 -13.49
N LYS A 70 5.20 18.26 -14.75
CA LYS A 70 4.24 19.26 -15.25
C LYS A 70 3.00 18.63 -15.90
N LYS A 71 2.75 17.35 -15.61
CA LYS A 71 1.66 16.59 -16.22
C LYS A 71 0.91 15.75 -15.21
N GLY A 72 -0.32 15.41 -15.58
CA GLY A 72 -1.16 14.51 -14.81
C GLY A 72 -1.73 15.14 -13.56
N ILE A 73 -2.53 14.36 -12.86
CA ILE A 73 -3.14 14.68 -11.57
C ILE A 73 -2.71 13.64 -10.55
N LEU A 74 -2.71 13.99 -9.29
CA LEU A 74 -2.46 13.02 -8.22
C LEU A 74 -3.64 12.03 -8.18
N LYS A 75 -3.33 10.75 -8.40
CA LYS A 75 -4.28 9.65 -8.38
C LYS A 75 -3.80 8.59 -7.39
N SER A 76 -4.72 7.93 -6.72
CA SER A 76 -4.42 6.90 -5.73
C SER A 76 -3.87 5.63 -6.35
N TYR A 77 -4.49 5.17 -7.41
CA TYR A 77 -3.99 4.08 -8.23
C TYR A 77 -3.56 4.62 -9.57
N VAL A 78 -2.33 4.38 -9.91
CA VAL A 78 -1.79 4.78 -11.18
C VAL A 78 -1.31 3.55 -11.92
N TYR A 79 -2.08 3.18 -12.89
CA TYR A 79 -1.67 2.20 -13.89
C TYR A 79 -1.06 2.97 -15.04
N PHE A 80 0.27 2.95 -15.10
CA PHE A 80 0.97 3.58 -16.21
C PHE A 80 0.97 2.63 -17.41
N GLY A 81 0.28 3.00 -18.45
CA GLY A 81 0.33 2.32 -19.73
C GLY A 81 1.57 2.68 -20.57
N GLY A 82 2.59 3.29 -19.99
CA GLY A 82 3.75 3.78 -20.73
C GLY A 82 3.41 4.89 -21.73
N THR A 83 2.35 5.68 -21.48
CA THR A 83 1.95 6.77 -22.35
C THR A 83 2.56 8.09 -21.91
N LEU A 84 2.88 8.95 -22.88
CA LEU A 84 3.59 10.21 -22.66
C LEU A 84 2.79 11.27 -21.87
N ASN A 85 1.53 11.01 -21.53
CA ASN A 85 0.65 12.01 -20.92
C ASN A 85 0.39 11.82 -19.42
N GLN A 86 0.87 10.72 -18.85
CA GLN A 86 0.48 10.35 -17.49
C GLN A 86 1.26 11.07 -16.38
N GLY A 87 2.47 11.57 -16.68
CA GLY A 87 3.29 12.24 -15.69
C GLY A 87 3.81 11.29 -14.61
N LEU A 88 3.88 11.78 -13.38
CA LEU A 88 4.32 11.02 -12.21
C LEU A 88 3.13 10.46 -11.45
N GLY A 89 3.17 9.19 -11.12
CA GLY A 89 2.11 8.53 -10.38
C GLY A 89 2.53 7.98 -9.03
N LYS A 90 1.61 8.01 -8.08
CA LYS A 90 1.83 7.56 -6.71
C LYS A 90 2.33 6.11 -6.64
N ALA A 91 1.76 5.21 -7.43
CA ALA A 91 2.09 3.79 -7.38
C ALA A 91 3.56 3.51 -7.73
N SER A 92 4.15 4.31 -8.60
CA SER A 92 5.52 4.06 -9.07
C SER A 92 6.62 4.61 -8.16
N VAL A 93 6.26 5.37 -7.12
CA VAL A 93 7.25 6.02 -6.27
C VAL A 93 7.64 5.11 -5.11
N CYS A 94 8.92 4.80 -4.99
CA CYS A 94 9.47 4.11 -3.83
C CYS A 94 10.77 4.77 -3.35
N LEU A 95 11.07 4.58 -2.07
CA LEU A 95 12.21 5.16 -1.38
C LEU A 95 13.22 4.07 -1.00
N ASP A 96 14.48 4.27 -1.35
CA ASP A 96 15.60 3.64 -0.64
C ASP A 96 15.90 4.50 0.60
N SER A 97 15.33 4.11 1.73
CA SER A 97 15.42 4.85 2.99
C SER A 97 16.85 4.99 3.51
N LYS A 98 17.73 4.04 3.19
CA LYS A 98 19.13 4.03 3.64
C LYS A 98 20.00 5.04 2.90
N ARG A 99 19.64 5.34 1.64
CA ARG A 99 20.46 6.18 0.75
C ARG A 99 19.80 7.49 0.40
N ASP A 100 18.57 7.72 0.88
CA ASP A 100 17.74 8.89 0.51
C ASP A 100 17.58 9.02 -1.02
N VAL A 101 17.38 7.89 -1.72
CA VAL A 101 17.16 7.84 -3.16
C VAL A 101 15.71 7.47 -3.44
N VAL A 102 15.04 8.25 -4.27
CA VAL A 102 13.67 8.00 -4.70
C VAL A 102 13.68 7.50 -6.14
N TYR A 103 13.02 6.36 -6.36
CA TYR A 103 12.75 5.81 -7.69
C TYR A 103 11.30 6.07 -8.06
N PHE A 104 11.04 6.36 -9.33
CA PHE A 104 9.70 6.66 -9.81
C PHE A 104 9.60 6.48 -11.32
N ILE A 105 8.37 6.40 -11.81
CA ILE A 105 8.10 6.42 -13.25
C ILE A 105 7.44 7.74 -13.59
N GLN A 106 8.01 8.41 -14.58
CA GLN A 106 7.46 9.64 -15.13
C GLN A 106 7.29 9.47 -16.64
N ASP A 107 6.06 9.55 -17.10
CA ASP A 107 5.68 9.18 -18.46
C ASP A 107 6.05 7.70 -18.73
N ASP A 108 6.91 7.45 -19.73
CA ASP A 108 7.46 6.13 -20.02
C ASP A 108 8.84 5.86 -19.39
N LYS A 109 9.36 6.77 -18.57
CA LYS A 109 10.73 6.71 -18.07
C LYS A 109 10.79 6.19 -16.64
N ILE A 110 11.65 5.21 -16.43
CA ILE A 110 12.06 4.75 -15.11
C ILE A 110 13.18 5.68 -14.64
N CYS A 111 12.96 6.39 -13.54
CA CYS A 111 13.82 7.47 -13.06
C CYS A 111 14.25 7.26 -11.62
N LYS A 112 15.34 7.93 -11.24
CA LYS A 112 15.71 8.13 -9.84
C LYS A 112 16.12 9.59 -9.59
N THR A 113 15.99 9.99 -8.33
CA THR A 113 16.52 11.25 -7.80
C THR A 113 16.95 11.07 -6.36
N ASP A 114 17.80 11.92 -5.88
CA ASP A 114 18.25 12.00 -4.49
C ASP A 114 17.98 13.39 -3.91
N LEU A 115 18.60 13.66 -2.75
CA LEU A 115 18.50 14.96 -2.10
C LEU A 115 19.04 16.13 -2.94
N THR A 116 19.76 15.93 -4.02
CA THR A 116 20.17 17.03 -4.93
C THR A 116 19.02 17.52 -5.81
N GLY A 117 17.99 16.71 -6.01
CA GLY A 117 16.89 16.98 -6.93
C GLY A 117 17.26 16.74 -8.39
N THR A 118 18.44 16.16 -8.66
CA THR A 118 18.85 15.81 -10.02
C THR A 118 18.17 14.52 -10.44
N VAL A 119 17.34 14.59 -11.48
CA VAL A 119 16.64 13.42 -12.02
C VAL A 119 17.52 12.70 -13.03
N THR A 120 17.74 11.41 -12.82
CA THR A 120 18.44 10.52 -13.75
C THR A 120 17.46 9.52 -14.33
N VAL A 121 17.43 9.40 -15.65
CA VAL A 121 16.69 8.34 -16.34
C VAL A 121 17.51 7.06 -16.36
N LEU A 122 16.98 5.99 -15.79
CA LEU A 122 17.60 4.68 -15.78
C LEU A 122 17.24 3.87 -17.03
N ASN A 123 15.95 3.79 -17.34
CA ASN A 123 15.43 2.99 -18.46
C ASN A 123 14.05 3.52 -18.90
N LYS A 124 13.38 2.75 -19.73
CA LYS A 124 12.01 3.03 -20.19
C LYS A 124 11.09 1.83 -20.01
N VAL A 125 9.83 2.12 -19.77
CA VAL A 125 8.76 1.11 -19.78
C VAL A 125 8.49 0.72 -21.23
N PRO A 126 8.54 -0.58 -21.57
CA PRO A 126 8.20 -1.03 -22.91
C PRO A 126 6.77 -0.67 -23.30
N SER A 127 6.59 -0.31 -24.58
CA SER A 127 5.26 -0.04 -25.14
C SER A 127 4.31 -1.22 -24.94
N GLY A 128 3.06 -0.94 -24.61
CA GLY A 128 2.03 -1.95 -24.40
C GLY A 128 2.06 -2.61 -23.01
N ARG A 129 2.94 -2.16 -22.13
CA ARG A 129 2.96 -2.58 -20.72
C ARG A 129 2.51 -1.43 -19.82
N MET A 130 1.77 -1.76 -18.79
CA MET A 130 1.47 -0.89 -17.65
C MET A 130 2.31 -1.27 -16.45
N THR A 131 2.55 -0.33 -15.55
CA THR A 131 3.32 -0.53 -14.33
C THR A 131 2.45 -0.40 -13.09
N ALA A 132 3.00 -0.81 -11.94
CA ALA A 132 2.35 -0.72 -10.65
C ALA A 132 3.34 -0.27 -9.57
N PHE A 133 3.18 -0.70 -8.31
CA PHE A 133 4.04 -0.29 -7.20
C PHE A 133 5.44 -0.87 -7.35
N THR A 134 6.44 0.00 -7.48
CA THR A 134 7.85 -0.37 -7.58
C THR A 134 8.46 -0.60 -6.20
N HIS A 135 9.59 -1.31 -6.15
CA HIS A 135 10.33 -1.51 -4.91
C HIS A 135 11.83 -1.61 -5.16
N ALA A 136 12.62 -0.91 -4.33
CA ALA A 136 14.08 -1.00 -4.36
C ALA A 136 14.59 -2.07 -3.39
N SER A 137 15.66 -2.78 -3.76
CA SER A 137 16.31 -3.72 -2.85
C SER A 137 17.03 -3.01 -1.70
N SER A 138 17.10 -3.64 -0.54
CA SER A 138 17.69 -3.05 0.67
C SER A 138 19.20 -2.78 0.55
N ASP A 139 19.89 -3.49 -0.34
CA ASP A 139 21.29 -3.23 -0.69
C ASP A 139 21.48 -2.08 -1.70
N GLY A 140 20.36 -1.55 -2.23
CA GLY A 140 20.32 -0.43 -3.17
C GLY A 140 20.79 -0.77 -4.58
N LYS A 141 21.01 -2.05 -4.93
CA LYS A 141 21.53 -2.45 -6.24
C LYS A 141 20.43 -2.60 -7.29
N TYR A 142 19.21 -2.97 -6.86
CA TYR A 142 18.16 -3.36 -7.76
C TYR A 142 16.87 -2.57 -7.53
N LEU A 143 16.17 -2.34 -8.63
CA LEU A 143 14.81 -1.82 -8.65
C LEU A 143 13.91 -2.82 -9.36
N CYS A 144 12.90 -3.33 -8.68
CA CYS A 144 11.83 -4.11 -9.31
C CYS A 144 10.70 -3.19 -9.76
N VAL A 145 10.40 -3.23 -11.05
CA VAL A 145 9.27 -2.55 -11.68
C VAL A 145 8.33 -3.64 -12.18
N PRO A 146 7.22 -3.91 -11.48
CA PRO A 146 6.24 -4.86 -11.97
C PRO A 146 5.53 -4.26 -13.19
N MET A 147 5.36 -5.08 -14.20
CA MET A 147 4.66 -4.69 -15.42
C MET A 147 3.60 -5.73 -15.75
N THR A 148 2.53 -5.30 -16.40
CA THR A 148 1.46 -6.18 -16.86
C THR A 148 1.08 -5.82 -18.29
N ASP A 149 0.63 -6.79 -19.09
CA ASP A 149 0.10 -6.53 -20.42
C ASP A 149 -0.99 -5.46 -20.38
N GLY A 150 -0.78 -4.33 -21.06
CA GLY A 150 -1.69 -3.17 -20.99
C GLY A 150 -3.10 -3.46 -21.50
N ARG A 151 -3.28 -4.53 -22.28
CA ARG A 151 -4.60 -5.00 -22.71
C ARG A 151 -5.51 -5.46 -21.59
N CYS A 152 -4.97 -5.69 -20.37
CA CYS A 152 -5.80 -6.04 -19.24
C CYS A 152 -6.70 -4.89 -18.77
N LEU A 153 -6.34 -3.64 -19.11
CA LEU A 153 -7.15 -2.45 -18.86
C LEU A 153 -7.94 -2.10 -20.13
N ASP A 154 -9.26 -2.21 -20.07
CA ASP A 154 -10.17 -1.77 -21.13
C ASP A 154 -10.63 -0.33 -21.00
N PHE A 155 -10.06 0.40 -20.05
CA PHE A 155 -10.44 1.78 -19.82
C PHE A 155 -9.20 2.67 -19.89
N ASP A 156 -9.41 3.87 -20.38
CA ASP A 156 -8.39 4.92 -20.29
C ASP A 156 -8.39 5.53 -18.89
N PRO A 157 -7.35 5.29 -18.07
CA PRO A 157 -7.27 5.87 -16.74
C PRO A 157 -7.28 7.40 -16.74
N GLU A 158 -6.96 8.06 -17.86
CA GLU A 158 -6.99 9.52 -17.97
C GLU A 158 -8.38 10.06 -18.23
N THR A 159 -9.16 9.43 -19.08
CA THR A 159 -10.48 9.91 -19.48
C THR A 159 -11.61 9.35 -18.65
N GLU A 160 -11.53 8.07 -18.27
CA GLU A 160 -12.54 7.42 -17.44
C GLU A 160 -12.27 7.55 -15.95
N GLY A 161 -11.08 8.04 -15.62
CA GLY A 161 -10.63 8.39 -14.29
C GLY A 161 -10.66 7.24 -13.31
N CYS A 162 -9.53 6.95 -12.66
CA CYS A 162 -9.58 6.46 -11.30
C CYS A 162 -10.15 7.60 -10.42
N GLY A 163 -11.33 8.10 -10.75
CA GLY A 163 -12.05 9.03 -9.92
C GLY A 163 -12.28 8.38 -8.57
N LEU A 164 -12.47 9.18 -7.55
CA LEU A 164 -12.64 8.79 -6.15
C LEU A 164 -13.56 7.58 -5.94
N ASP A 165 -14.43 7.25 -6.91
CA ASP A 165 -15.45 6.22 -6.82
C ASP A 165 -15.48 5.24 -8.00
N LYS A 166 -14.61 5.38 -8.99
CA LYS A 166 -14.61 4.48 -10.14
C LYS A 166 -13.55 3.41 -10.00
N ARG A 167 -13.94 2.27 -9.47
CA ARG A 167 -13.23 1.02 -9.70
C ARG A 167 -13.37 0.64 -11.17
N PRO A 168 -12.36 -0.02 -11.77
CA PRO A 168 -12.54 -0.63 -13.08
C PRO A 168 -13.83 -1.47 -13.06
N VAL A 169 -14.71 -1.21 -13.98
CA VAL A 169 -16.00 -1.93 -14.10
C VAL A 169 -15.76 -3.38 -14.52
N TYR A 170 -14.53 -3.72 -14.93
CA TYR A 170 -14.16 -5.00 -15.49
C TYR A 170 -13.44 -5.87 -14.47
N ASN A 171 -13.76 -7.15 -14.48
CA ASN A 171 -13.01 -8.18 -13.82
C ASN A 171 -11.66 -8.37 -14.54
N ILE A 172 -10.65 -7.60 -14.14
CA ILE A 172 -9.31 -7.64 -14.75
C ILE A 172 -8.71 -9.04 -14.62
N ASP A 173 -8.85 -9.69 -13.46
CA ASP A 173 -8.33 -11.04 -13.26
C ASP A 173 -9.03 -12.07 -14.15
N GLY A 174 -10.35 -11.97 -14.31
CA GLY A 174 -11.11 -12.82 -15.23
C GLY A 174 -10.59 -12.66 -16.66
N ARG A 175 -10.42 -11.43 -17.11
CA ARG A 175 -9.89 -11.14 -18.46
C ARG A 175 -8.46 -11.64 -18.63
N ILE A 176 -7.60 -11.46 -17.64
CA ILE A 176 -6.24 -11.99 -17.63
C ILE A 176 -6.25 -13.52 -17.82
N GLN A 177 -7.16 -14.21 -17.12
CA GLN A 177 -7.30 -15.67 -17.27
C GLN A 177 -7.82 -16.10 -18.64
N GLU A 178 -8.82 -15.39 -19.15
CA GLU A 178 -9.46 -15.72 -20.45
C GLU A 178 -8.54 -15.43 -21.64
N GLU A 179 -7.84 -14.30 -21.63
CA GLU A 179 -6.99 -13.84 -22.72
C GLU A 179 -5.53 -14.26 -22.57
N ASN A 180 -5.17 -14.98 -21.51
CA ASN A 180 -3.79 -15.39 -21.19
C ASN A 180 -2.81 -14.19 -21.13
N LEU A 181 -3.21 -13.12 -20.47
CA LEU A 181 -2.36 -11.95 -20.28
C LEU A 181 -1.37 -12.19 -19.13
N ASN A 182 -0.18 -11.61 -19.24
CA ASN A 182 0.91 -11.89 -18.33
C ASN A 182 1.35 -10.64 -17.58
N SER A 183 1.96 -10.87 -16.42
CA SER A 183 2.77 -9.88 -15.72
C SER A 183 4.24 -10.26 -15.74
N TYR A 184 5.06 -9.28 -15.42
CA TYR A 184 6.52 -9.36 -15.54
C TYR A 184 7.16 -8.72 -14.30
N LEU A 185 8.03 -9.45 -13.62
CA LEU A 185 8.93 -8.87 -12.62
C LEU A 185 10.19 -8.42 -13.36
N CYS A 186 10.26 -7.12 -13.66
CA CYS A 186 11.39 -6.53 -14.36
C CYS A 186 12.35 -5.93 -13.34
N VAL A 187 13.56 -6.46 -13.24
CA VAL A 187 14.57 -6.02 -12.28
C VAL A 187 15.68 -5.30 -13.00
N TYR A 188 15.91 -4.06 -12.59
CA TYR A 188 16.90 -3.16 -13.16
C TYR A 188 18.05 -2.93 -12.18
N ASP A 189 19.27 -2.81 -12.69
CA ASP A 189 20.41 -2.32 -11.93
C ASP A 189 20.24 -0.81 -11.69
N THR A 190 20.31 -0.39 -10.45
CA THR A 190 20.05 1.02 -10.08
C THR A 190 21.21 1.96 -10.45
N HIS A 191 22.40 1.43 -10.72
CA HIS A 191 23.57 2.20 -11.10
C HIS A 191 23.64 2.40 -12.61
N THR A 192 23.53 1.31 -13.39
CA THR A 192 23.66 1.35 -14.86
C THR A 192 22.32 1.61 -15.56
N GLY A 193 21.21 1.25 -14.92
CA GLY A 193 19.87 1.26 -15.53
C GLY A 193 19.56 0.05 -16.40
N ASP A 194 20.48 -0.92 -16.52
CA ASP A 194 20.29 -2.10 -17.33
C ASP A 194 19.22 -3.03 -16.74
N LEU A 195 18.45 -3.66 -17.61
CA LEU A 195 17.58 -4.77 -17.23
C LEU A 195 18.43 -5.98 -16.88
N VAL A 196 18.44 -6.36 -15.60
CA VAL A 196 19.22 -7.52 -15.10
C VAL A 196 18.52 -8.82 -15.44
N TYR A 197 17.21 -8.89 -15.18
CA TYR A 197 16.36 -10.01 -15.58
C TYR A 197 14.90 -9.59 -15.65
N GLU A 198 14.14 -10.41 -16.37
CA GLU A 198 12.69 -10.35 -16.45
C GLU A 198 12.12 -11.74 -16.14
N LYS A 199 11.25 -11.84 -15.15
CA LYS A 199 10.48 -13.06 -14.88
C LYS A 199 9.05 -12.90 -15.34
N VAL A 200 8.63 -13.74 -16.26
CA VAL A 200 7.23 -13.81 -16.68
C VAL A 200 6.42 -14.55 -15.62
N VAL A 201 5.32 -13.95 -15.19
CA VAL A 201 4.29 -14.58 -14.36
C VAL A 201 3.03 -14.69 -15.19
N GLU A 202 2.73 -15.91 -15.61
CA GLU A 202 1.62 -16.18 -16.51
C GLU A 202 0.28 -15.94 -15.84
N LYS A 203 -0.66 -15.41 -16.60
CA LYS A 203 -2.05 -15.16 -16.14
C LYS A 203 -2.13 -14.42 -14.82
N CYS A 204 -1.35 -13.38 -14.68
CA CYS A 204 -1.24 -12.63 -13.43
C CYS A 204 -1.40 -11.13 -13.67
N TRP A 205 -2.04 -10.47 -12.73
CA TRP A 205 -2.00 -9.03 -12.58
C TRP A 205 -1.28 -8.68 -11.28
N ILE A 206 -0.06 -8.19 -11.42
CA ILE A 206 0.78 -7.79 -10.29
C ILE A 206 0.58 -6.29 -10.03
N THR A 207 0.29 -5.94 -8.78
CA THR A 207 0.27 -4.55 -8.34
C THR A 207 1.33 -4.27 -7.28
N HIS A 208 1.61 -5.22 -6.39
CA HIS A 208 2.58 -5.07 -5.31
C HIS A 208 3.80 -5.96 -5.54
N VAL A 209 4.98 -5.39 -5.34
CA VAL A 209 6.23 -6.14 -5.25
C VAL A 209 7.03 -5.63 -4.06
N GLN A 210 7.76 -6.52 -3.40
CA GLN A 210 8.67 -6.18 -2.31
C GLN A 210 9.86 -7.12 -2.34
N PHE A 211 11.08 -6.58 -2.46
CA PHE A 211 12.27 -7.38 -2.18
C PHE A 211 12.28 -7.83 -0.72
N HIS A 212 12.77 -9.03 -0.50
CA HIS A 212 13.08 -9.49 0.84
C HIS A 212 14.14 -8.57 1.49
N PRO A 213 13.97 -8.19 2.77
CA PRO A 213 14.82 -7.17 3.40
C PRO A 213 16.31 -7.51 3.45
N GLN A 214 16.69 -8.79 3.37
CA GLN A 214 18.08 -9.25 3.48
C GLN A 214 18.57 -10.06 2.27
N ASN A 215 17.69 -10.39 1.31
CA ASN A 215 18.03 -11.21 0.16
C ASN A 215 17.39 -10.69 -1.12
N SER A 216 18.17 -10.03 -1.95
CA SER A 216 17.70 -9.43 -3.21
C SER A 216 17.31 -10.44 -4.29
N ASP A 217 17.57 -11.73 -4.08
CA ASP A 217 17.07 -12.80 -4.97
C ASP A 217 15.61 -13.17 -4.70
N LEU A 218 15.07 -12.77 -3.54
CA LEU A 218 13.68 -13.04 -3.19
C LEU A 218 12.81 -11.79 -3.39
N ILE A 219 11.73 -11.95 -4.19
CA ILE A 219 10.73 -10.90 -4.42
C ILE A 219 9.35 -11.46 -4.09
N MET A 220 8.69 -10.88 -3.08
CA MET A 220 7.27 -11.10 -2.85
C MET A 220 6.46 -10.30 -3.86
N TYR A 221 5.41 -10.89 -4.40
CA TYR A 221 4.47 -10.25 -5.30
C TYR A 221 3.05 -10.77 -5.08
N ASN A 222 2.08 -10.05 -5.60
CA ASN A 222 0.67 -10.41 -5.49
C ASN A 222 0.03 -10.73 -6.83
N HIS A 223 -1.01 -11.58 -6.79
CA HIS A 223 -2.08 -11.59 -7.77
C HIS A 223 -3.17 -10.67 -7.24
N GLU A 224 -3.36 -9.52 -7.85
CA GLU A 224 -4.33 -8.53 -7.39
C GLU A 224 -5.75 -9.06 -7.58
N TRP A 225 -6.57 -8.95 -6.52
CA TRP A 225 -7.98 -9.39 -6.48
C TRP A 225 -8.26 -10.86 -6.83
N ALA A 226 -7.23 -11.63 -7.15
CA ALA A 226 -7.37 -13.00 -7.68
C ALA A 226 -8.12 -13.94 -6.75
N SER A 227 -7.89 -13.87 -5.43
CA SER A 227 -8.60 -14.70 -4.46
C SER A 227 -10.08 -14.35 -4.35
N PHE A 228 -10.46 -13.10 -4.63
CA PHE A 228 -11.85 -12.69 -4.64
C PHE A 228 -12.59 -13.14 -5.89
N ASP A 229 -11.96 -12.97 -7.04
CA ASP A 229 -12.62 -13.06 -8.33
C ASP A 229 -12.42 -14.41 -9.01
N CYS A 230 -11.23 -15.00 -8.87
CA CYS A 230 -10.82 -16.18 -9.62
C CYS A 230 -10.42 -17.37 -8.74
N GLY A 231 -10.37 -17.22 -7.41
CA GLY A 231 -9.91 -18.27 -6.50
C GLY A 231 -8.42 -18.57 -6.58
N ILE A 232 -7.63 -17.67 -7.17
CA ILE A 232 -6.18 -17.77 -7.24
C ILE A 232 -5.59 -17.22 -5.95
N ARG A 233 -4.53 -17.83 -5.46
CA ARG A 233 -3.82 -17.33 -4.27
C ARG A 233 -3.23 -15.96 -4.55
N ARG A 234 -3.36 -15.05 -3.58
CA ARG A 234 -2.90 -13.68 -3.75
C ARG A 234 -1.40 -13.54 -3.56
N ILE A 235 -0.82 -14.10 -2.50
CA ILE A 235 0.56 -13.82 -2.08
C ILE A 235 1.50 -14.91 -2.57
N TRP A 236 2.55 -14.50 -3.28
CA TRP A 236 3.58 -15.37 -3.82
C TRP A 236 4.95 -14.75 -3.59
N PHE A 237 6.00 -15.55 -3.64
CA PHE A 237 7.35 -15.07 -3.81
C PHE A 237 8.08 -15.76 -4.95
N TYR A 238 8.93 -15.02 -5.61
CA TYR A 238 9.85 -15.49 -6.65
C TYR A 238 11.25 -15.56 -6.06
N ASP A 239 11.88 -16.72 -6.19
CA ASP A 239 13.30 -16.94 -5.88
C ASP A 239 14.09 -16.96 -7.20
N HIS A 240 14.82 -15.87 -7.45
CA HIS A 240 15.61 -15.73 -8.68
C HIS A 240 16.74 -16.75 -8.76
N SER A 241 17.37 -17.08 -7.65
CA SER A 241 18.50 -18.02 -7.59
C SER A 241 18.10 -19.45 -7.98
N ARG A 242 16.83 -19.80 -7.80
CA ARG A 242 16.25 -21.12 -8.10
C ARG A 242 15.27 -21.11 -9.27
N ASP A 243 14.94 -19.94 -9.75
CA ASP A 243 13.87 -19.70 -10.74
C ASP A 243 12.52 -20.32 -10.34
N THR A 244 12.12 -20.17 -9.08
CA THR A 244 10.89 -20.77 -8.55
C THR A 244 9.88 -19.74 -8.10
N LEU A 245 8.59 -20.03 -8.36
CA LEU A 245 7.44 -19.28 -7.85
C LEU A 245 6.75 -20.08 -6.77
N THR A 246 6.60 -19.52 -5.57
CA THR A 246 6.05 -20.22 -4.41
C THR A 246 4.87 -19.45 -3.82
N PRO A 247 3.67 -20.06 -3.67
CA PRO A 247 2.55 -19.45 -2.98
C PRO A 247 2.78 -19.45 -1.47
N VAL A 248 2.43 -18.33 -0.83
CA VAL A 248 2.66 -18.15 0.61
C VAL A 248 1.64 -18.90 1.46
N ARG A 249 0.37 -18.74 1.14
CA ARG A 249 -0.70 -19.34 1.91
C ARG A 249 -1.61 -20.17 1.00
N ARG A 250 -2.12 -21.26 1.53
CA ARG A 250 -3.17 -22.01 0.86
C ARG A 250 -4.52 -21.35 1.18
N GLU A 251 -5.04 -20.57 0.25
CA GLU A 251 -6.37 -20.02 0.36
C GLU A 251 -7.43 -21.07 0.08
N GLY A 252 -8.53 -21.02 0.83
CA GLY A 252 -9.45 -22.14 1.08
C GLY A 252 -10.28 -22.70 -0.05
N SER A 253 -10.03 -22.43 -1.32
CA SER A 253 -10.70 -23.19 -2.37
C SER A 253 -9.76 -23.58 -3.49
N ASP A 254 -9.78 -24.87 -3.81
CA ASP A 254 -9.12 -25.43 -5.00
C ASP A 254 -9.89 -25.11 -6.30
N THR A 255 -10.82 -24.17 -6.28
CA THR A 255 -11.56 -23.74 -7.48
C THR A 255 -10.77 -22.70 -8.25
N LEU A 256 -9.59 -23.08 -8.70
CA LEU A 256 -8.77 -22.32 -9.62
C LEU A 256 -9.56 -22.02 -10.90
N GLY A 257 -9.59 -20.74 -11.27
CA GLY A 257 -9.96 -20.33 -12.62
C GLY A 257 -11.46 -20.30 -12.93
N ARG A 258 -12.34 -20.01 -11.97
CA ARG A 258 -13.72 -19.67 -12.31
C ARG A 258 -13.92 -18.15 -12.29
N PRO A 259 -13.99 -17.51 -13.46
CA PRO A 259 -14.47 -16.13 -13.54
C PRO A 259 -15.89 -16.09 -12.99
N GLY A 260 -16.20 -15.18 -12.15
CA GLY A 260 -17.60 -15.08 -11.76
C GLY A 260 -17.90 -14.48 -10.44
N GLY A 261 -17.49 -13.25 -10.26
CA GLY A 261 -18.09 -12.39 -9.27
C GLY A 261 -17.51 -12.52 -7.87
N TYR A 262 -17.70 -11.49 -7.15
CA TYR A 262 -17.27 -11.22 -5.79
C TYR A 262 -17.72 -12.32 -4.81
N LEU A 263 -16.85 -13.29 -4.52
CA LEU A 263 -17.19 -14.49 -3.76
C LEU A 263 -16.60 -14.50 -2.34
N ARG A 264 -16.47 -13.34 -1.68
CA ARG A 264 -16.04 -13.23 -0.27
C ARG A 264 -16.77 -14.18 0.69
N SER A 265 -18.01 -14.55 0.35
CA SER A 265 -18.77 -15.50 1.16
C SER A 265 -18.38 -16.96 0.97
N ARG A 266 -17.52 -17.26 0.01
CA ARG A 266 -17.16 -18.65 -0.36
C ARG A 266 -15.69 -18.97 -0.27
N ASN A 267 -14.82 -17.93 -0.31
CA ASN A 267 -13.37 -18.09 -0.30
C ASN A 267 -12.74 -17.27 0.81
N ASP A 268 -11.71 -17.81 1.43
CA ASP A 268 -10.80 -17.01 2.22
C ASP A 268 -10.11 -16.01 1.30
N TRP A 269 -9.75 -14.85 1.87
CA TRP A 269 -9.05 -13.82 1.15
C TRP A 269 -7.97 -13.20 2.03
N VAL A 270 -6.89 -12.75 1.42
CA VAL A 270 -5.80 -12.05 2.08
C VAL A 270 -5.39 -10.83 1.27
N CYS A 271 -4.84 -9.83 1.93
CA CYS A 271 -4.23 -8.66 1.30
C CYS A 271 -3.28 -7.92 2.24
N HIS A 272 -2.66 -6.84 1.74
CA HIS A 272 -1.71 -6.00 2.48
C HIS A 272 -0.57 -6.80 3.08
N GLU A 273 0.06 -7.58 2.22
CA GLU A 273 1.22 -8.38 2.53
C GLU A 273 2.46 -7.52 2.74
N MET A 274 3.27 -7.86 3.75
CA MET A 274 4.56 -7.24 4.01
C MET A 274 5.56 -8.24 4.58
N TRP A 275 6.84 -8.02 4.36
CA TRP A 275 7.89 -8.73 5.06
C TRP A 275 7.99 -8.29 6.53
N SER A 276 8.31 -9.22 7.43
CA SER A 276 8.92 -8.83 8.70
C SER A 276 10.32 -8.25 8.45
N ASP A 277 10.81 -7.37 9.33
CA ASP A 277 12.10 -6.71 9.15
C ASP A 277 13.29 -7.67 9.00
N ASP A 278 13.24 -8.78 9.73
CA ASP A 278 14.22 -9.84 9.65
C ASP A 278 14.06 -10.72 8.40
N GLY A 279 12.98 -10.51 7.63
CA GLY A 279 12.65 -11.31 6.45
C GLY A 279 12.18 -12.74 6.77
N ALA A 280 12.14 -13.14 8.03
CA ALA A 280 11.78 -14.52 8.39
C ALA A 280 10.30 -14.83 8.10
N SER A 281 9.46 -13.81 8.03
CA SER A 281 8.02 -13.99 7.88
C SER A 281 7.38 -12.99 6.91
N ILE A 282 6.21 -13.37 6.39
CA ILE A 282 5.28 -12.49 5.70
C ILE A 282 4.07 -12.30 6.58
N ILE A 283 3.71 -11.03 6.83
CA ILE A 283 2.53 -10.65 7.58
C ILE A 283 1.45 -10.20 6.60
N TYR A 284 0.22 -10.57 6.84
CA TYR A 284 -0.92 -10.21 6.00
C TYR A 284 -2.19 -10.07 6.84
N HIS A 285 -3.21 -9.47 6.28
CA HIS A 285 -4.55 -9.56 6.84
C HIS A 285 -5.53 -10.11 5.81
N GLY A 286 -6.71 -10.47 6.26
CA GLY A 286 -7.71 -11.04 5.38
C GLY A 286 -8.99 -11.39 6.10
N GLY A 287 -9.69 -12.37 5.59
CA GLY A 287 -10.91 -12.91 6.18
C GLY A 287 -11.18 -14.34 5.75
N TYR A 288 -11.81 -15.07 6.63
CA TYR A 288 -12.29 -16.42 6.32
C TYR A 288 -13.57 -16.38 5.49
N ALA A 289 -13.81 -17.40 4.70
CA ALA A 289 -15.01 -17.54 3.89
C ALA A 289 -16.28 -17.46 4.76
N GLY A 290 -17.02 -16.35 4.62
CA GLY A 290 -18.23 -16.09 5.43
C GLY A 290 -17.98 -15.93 6.94
N GLY A 291 -16.73 -15.77 7.35
CA GLY A 291 -16.32 -15.69 8.74
C GLY A 291 -15.69 -14.35 9.13
N PRO A 292 -15.01 -14.30 10.27
CA PRO A 292 -14.37 -13.08 10.73
C PRO A 292 -13.18 -12.69 9.84
N ALA A 293 -12.77 -11.42 9.94
CA ALA A 293 -11.48 -10.96 9.47
C ALA A 293 -10.35 -11.58 10.30
N MET A 294 -9.13 -11.56 9.80
CA MET A 294 -7.97 -12.15 10.46
C MET A 294 -6.70 -11.33 10.20
N VAL A 295 -5.72 -11.50 11.07
CA VAL A 295 -4.32 -11.16 10.83
C VAL A 295 -3.53 -12.46 10.75
N GLY A 296 -2.65 -12.58 9.77
CA GLY A 296 -1.87 -13.78 9.52
C GLY A 296 -0.37 -13.52 9.46
N LYS A 297 0.39 -14.56 9.78
CA LYS A 297 1.84 -14.63 9.68
C LYS A 297 2.22 -15.94 8.97
N TYR A 298 3.04 -15.86 7.95
CA TYR A 298 3.64 -17.01 7.28
C TYR A 298 5.15 -17.01 7.50
N GLU A 299 5.70 -18.12 7.99
CA GLU A 299 7.14 -18.29 8.22
C GLU A 299 7.79 -18.99 7.03
N LEU A 300 8.85 -18.37 6.46
CA LEU A 300 9.46 -18.85 5.23
C LEU A 300 10.16 -20.21 5.41
N GLU A 301 10.90 -20.38 6.50
CA GLU A 301 11.73 -21.57 6.72
C GLU A 301 10.88 -22.83 6.85
N THR A 302 9.76 -22.75 7.57
CA THR A 302 8.92 -23.92 7.87
C THR A 302 7.72 -24.05 6.95
N GLY A 303 7.33 -22.97 6.26
CA GLY A 303 6.08 -22.91 5.48
C GLY A 303 4.82 -22.93 6.34
N LYS A 304 4.97 -22.77 7.65
CA LYS A 304 3.82 -22.67 8.57
C LYS A 304 3.22 -21.30 8.58
N TYR A 305 1.94 -21.24 8.84
CA TYR A 305 1.25 -19.99 9.05
C TYR A 305 0.41 -20.00 10.32
N TRP A 306 0.27 -18.86 10.94
CA TRP A 306 -0.58 -18.60 12.11
C TRP A 306 -1.58 -17.52 11.72
N GLU A 307 -2.81 -17.67 12.16
CA GLU A 307 -3.86 -16.70 11.90
C GLU A 307 -4.66 -16.46 13.17
N ILE A 308 -4.87 -15.19 13.47
CA ILE A 308 -5.65 -14.75 14.61
C ILE A 308 -6.91 -14.08 14.07
N ALA A 309 -8.06 -14.68 14.39
CA ALA A 309 -9.36 -14.12 14.04
C ALA A 309 -9.58 -12.81 14.78
N LEU A 310 -10.07 -11.81 14.07
CA LEU A 310 -10.39 -10.52 14.67
C LEU A 310 -11.73 -10.61 15.41
N PRO A 311 -11.87 -9.90 16.56
CA PRO A 311 -13.13 -9.89 17.29
C PRO A 311 -14.25 -9.21 16.49
N ASP A 312 -15.50 -9.46 16.84
CA ASP A 312 -16.69 -8.89 16.18
C ASP A 312 -16.71 -7.35 16.15
N SER A 313 -15.98 -6.73 17.06
CA SER A 313 -15.78 -5.27 17.09
C SER A 313 -14.89 -4.75 15.97
N TYR A 314 -14.21 -5.65 15.26
CA TYR A 314 -13.36 -5.33 14.14
C TYR A 314 -13.95 -5.92 12.87
N ASN A 315 -14.53 -5.09 12.06
CA ASN A 315 -15.22 -5.55 10.86
C ASN A 315 -14.42 -5.21 9.60
N ALA A 316 -13.51 -6.11 9.27
CA ALA A 316 -13.13 -6.48 7.90
C ALA A 316 -12.45 -5.51 6.93
N TYR A 317 -11.87 -4.40 7.21
CA TYR A 317 -10.98 -3.75 6.24
C TYR A 317 -10.09 -2.71 6.89
N GLY A 318 -8.79 -2.91 6.84
CA GLY A 318 -7.83 -1.95 7.34
C GLY A 318 -6.47 -2.18 6.70
N HIS A 319 -5.61 -1.18 6.78
CA HIS A 319 -4.25 -1.28 6.29
C HIS A 319 -3.34 -1.50 7.48
N PHE A 320 -2.53 -2.55 7.43
CA PHE A 320 -1.58 -2.86 8.48
C PHE A 320 -0.17 -2.59 8.01
N THR A 321 0.63 -1.95 8.87
CA THR A 321 2.09 -1.96 8.79
C THR A 321 2.67 -2.38 10.13
N MET A 322 3.97 -2.64 10.19
CA MET A 322 4.62 -3.26 11.34
C MET A 322 5.87 -2.47 11.75
N ASP A 323 6.11 -2.40 13.06
CA ASP A 323 7.38 -1.93 13.60
C ASP A 323 8.43 -3.07 13.69
N HIS A 324 9.68 -2.72 14.03
CA HIS A 324 10.78 -3.69 14.19
C HIS A 324 10.54 -4.72 15.31
N ALA A 325 9.65 -4.44 16.24
CA ALA A 325 9.30 -5.36 17.32
C ALA A 325 8.14 -6.31 16.95
N GLY A 326 7.59 -6.20 15.75
CA GLY A 326 6.48 -7.01 15.28
C GLY A 326 5.11 -6.51 15.71
N ASN A 327 5.01 -5.30 16.28
CA ASN A 327 3.73 -4.69 16.57
C ASN A 327 3.14 -4.07 15.29
N LEU A 328 1.84 -4.22 15.12
CA LEU A 328 1.14 -3.65 13.98
C LEU A 328 0.60 -2.26 14.31
N VAL A 329 0.43 -1.45 13.28
CA VAL A 329 -0.44 -0.28 13.29
C VAL A 329 -1.48 -0.46 12.20
N CYS A 330 -2.69 0.01 12.45
CA CYS A 330 -3.77 -0.12 11.50
C CYS A 330 -4.74 1.07 11.54
N ASP A 331 -5.42 1.29 10.43
CA ASP A 331 -6.48 2.28 10.24
C ASP A 331 -7.86 1.65 10.08
N GLY A 332 -8.00 0.39 10.50
CA GLY A 332 -9.21 -0.40 10.30
C GLY A 332 -10.36 -0.05 11.23
N TYR A 333 -11.41 -0.84 11.12
CA TYR A 333 -12.68 -0.67 11.85
C TYR A 333 -12.57 -1.11 13.32
N PHE A 334 -11.83 -0.37 14.12
CA PHE A 334 -11.87 -0.57 15.57
C PHE A 334 -13.01 0.27 16.15
N LYS A 335 -13.86 -0.37 16.98
CA LYS A 335 -14.88 0.32 17.77
C LYS A 335 -14.73 -0.06 19.24
N TYR A 336 -14.91 0.91 20.10
CA TYR A 336 -15.06 0.60 21.50
C TYR A 336 -16.34 -0.21 21.76
N PRO A 337 -16.37 -1.11 22.77
CA PRO A 337 -17.55 -1.94 23.05
C PRO A 337 -18.85 -1.17 23.24
N TRP A 338 -18.78 0.05 23.77
CA TRP A 338 -19.96 0.92 23.94
C TRP A 338 -20.48 1.51 22.63
N GLU A 339 -19.64 1.67 21.62
CA GLU A 339 -20.04 2.16 20.28
C GLU A 339 -20.77 1.06 19.49
N ILE A 340 -20.36 -0.20 19.68
CA ILE A 340 -21.00 -1.37 19.06
C ILE A 340 -22.44 -1.51 19.50
N LYS A 341 -22.71 -1.28 20.79
CA LYS A 341 -24.06 -1.33 21.35
C LYS A 341 -25.00 -0.33 20.68
N LYS A 342 -24.55 0.90 20.48
CA LYS A 342 -25.30 1.96 19.82
C LYS A 342 -25.61 1.64 18.34
N THR A 343 -24.67 1.03 17.64
CA THR A 343 -24.84 0.73 16.22
C THR A 343 -25.83 -0.43 15.99
N ARG A 344 -25.81 -1.45 16.86
CA ARG A 344 -26.77 -2.57 16.80
C ARG A 344 -28.20 -2.16 17.12
N GLU A 345 -28.40 -1.19 17.99
CA GLU A 345 -29.72 -0.68 18.36
C GLU A 345 -30.35 0.21 17.26
N ASN A 346 -29.53 0.81 16.39
CA ASN A 346 -29.99 1.77 15.36
C ASN A 346 -29.89 1.27 13.91
N SER A 347 -29.35 0.05 13.67
CA SER A 347 -29.15 -0.42 12.30
C SER A 347 -30.40 -1.11 11.76
N THR A 348 -31.04 -0.45 10.81
CA THR A 348 -32.01 -1.05 9.90
C THR A 348 -31.36 -1.53 8.58
N ASP A 349 -30.06 -1.50 8.47
CA ASP A 349 -29.31 -1.80 7.25
C ASP A 349 -28.81 -3.25 7.19
N ASN A 350 -29.20 -3.93 6.15
CA ASN A 350 -28.86 -5.31 5.83
C ASN A 350 -27.47 -5.43 5.18
N GLY A 351 -26.42 -5.19 5.93
CA GLY A 351 -25.05 -5.52 5.52
C GLY A 351 -24.06 -4.37 5.70
N PRO A 352 -22.80 -4.68 6.00
CA PRO A 352 -21.78 -3.66 6.13
C PRO A 352 -21.42 -3.15 4.74
N ASP A 353 -21.70 -1.90 4.48
CA ASP A 353 -21.05 -1.15 3.42
C ASP A 353 -19.59 -0.94 3.85
N PRO A 354 -18.60 -1.51 3.16
CA PRO A 354 -17.20 -1.34 3.51
C PRO A 354 -16.71 0.10 3.41
N HIS A 355 -17.52 1.02 2.92
CA HIS A 355 -17.22 2.44 2.77
C HIS A 355 -17.92 3.33 3.77
N LYS A 356 -18.69 2.78 4.71
CA LYS A 356 -19.31 3.59 5.76
C LYS A 356 -18.31 3.90 6.87
N LYS A 357 -18.17 5.16 7.19
CA LYS A 357 -17.51 5.98 8.20
C LYS A 357 -17.28 5.40 9.62
N ASP A 358 -17.10 4.10 9.75
CA ASP A 358 -17.02 3.45 11.06
C ASP A 358 -15.59 3.16 11.52
N ALA A 359 -14.60 3.34 10.62
CA ALA A 359 -13.19 3.24 10.98
C ALA A 359 -12.68 4.64 11.31
N GLU A 360 -12.55 4.95 12.58
CA GLU A 360 -12.24 6.30 13.03
C GLU A 360 -10.84 6.41 13.64
N TYR A 361 -10.18 5.29 13.96
CA TYR A 361 -8.99 5.30 14.79
C TYR A 361 -7.75 4.75 14.09
N ILE A 362 -6.63 5.42 14.29
CA ILE A 362 -5.31 4.80 14.15
C ILE A 362 -5.06 4.01 15.43
N CYS A 363 -4.84 2.71 15.29
CA CYS A 363 -4.61 1.80 16.41
C CYS A 363 -3.24 1.14 16.29
N ARG A 364 -2.48 1.13 17.39
CA ARG A 364 -1.39 0.17 17.56
C ARG A 364 -1.97 -1.17 17.98
N VAL A 365 -1.46 -2.25 17.43
CA VAL A 365 -1.94 -3.61 17.71
C VAL A 365 -0.76 -4.46 18.16
N LEU A 366 -0.76 -4.84 19.44
CA LEU A 366 0.21 -5.80 19.95
C LEU A 366 -0.28 -7.20 19.63
N VAL A 367 0.59 -8.02 19.05
CA VAL A 367 0.24 -9.36 18.58
C VAL A 367 0.99 -10.40 19.41
N ASP A 368 0.24 -11.26 20.07
CA ASP A 368 0.78 -12.49 20.67
C ASP A 368 0.45 -13.67 19.74
N TRP A 369 1.39 -14.04 18.89
CA TRP A 369 1.23 -15.13 17.95
C TRP A 369 1.08 -16.49 18.62
N ASP A 370 1.75 -16.71 19.75
CA ASP A 370 1.72 -17.98 20.47
C ASP A 370 0.42 -18.14 21.28
N GLY A 371 -0.01 -17.06 21.93
CA GLY A 371 -1.29 -17.02 22.65
C GLY A 371 -2.52 -16.83 21.75
N GLY A 372 -2.31 -16.43 20.49
CA GLY A 372 -3.41 -16.14 19.56
C GLY A 372 -4.23 -14.91 19.94
N GLU A 373 -3.60 -13.89 20.53
CA GLU A 373 -4.28 -12.72 21.06
C GLU A 373 -3.82 -11.41 20.39
N LEU A 374 -4.75 -10.47 20.28
CA LEU A 374 -4.53 -9.12 19.77
C LEU A 374 -4.96 -8.10 20.82
N LYS A 375 -4.07 -7.17 21.13
CA LYS A 375 -4.40 -6.02 22.00
C LYS A 375 -4.40 -4.73 21.21
N TRP A 376 -5.56 -4.12 21.08
CA TRP A 376 -5.79 -2.86 20.38
C TRP A 376 -5.55 -1.68 21.30
N ILE A 377 -4.76 -0.71 20.85
CA ILE A 377 -4.43 0.52 21.56
C ILE A 377 -4.73 1.68 20.61
N PRO A 378 -5.91 2.32 20.72
CA PRO A 378 -6.24 3.50 19.96
C PRO A 378 -5.29 4.66 20.31
N LEU A 379 -4.77 5.33 19.28
CA LEU A 379 -3.82 6.43 19.41
C LEU A 379 -4.46 7.77 19.10
N CYS A 380 -5.22 7.84 18.01
CA CYS A 380 -5.95 9.05 17.62
C CYS A 380 -7.08 8.70 16.67
N LYS A 381 -7.99 9.64 16.45
CA LYS A 381 -8.91 9.60 15.32
C LYS A 381 -8.20 10.12 14.08
N HIS A 382 -8.37 9.47 12.93
CA HIS A 382 -7.76 9.94 11.69
C HIS A 382 -8.64 10.94 10.92
N GLU A 383 -9.94 11.01 11.22
CA GLU A 383 -10.93 11.93 10.63
C GLU A 383 -11.01 11.89 9.09
N SER A 384 -10.46 10.87 8.44
CA SER A 384 -10.52 10.75 7.00
C SER A 384 -11.90 10.29 6.55
N ASP A 385 -12.36 10.82 5.41
CA ASP A 385 -13.70 10.53 4.87
C ASP A 385 -13.78 9.21 4.09
N TRP A 386 -12.67 8.52 3.87
CA TRP A 386 -12.56 7.27 3.11
C TRP A 386 -13.03 7.36 1.65
N LEU A 387 -13.22 8.56 1.11
CA LEU A 387 -13.65 8.75 -0.26
C LEU A 387 -12.47 8.59 -1.23
N GLY A 388 -12.34 7.39 -1.77
CA GLY A 388 -11.25 7.01 -2.67
C GLY A 388 -9.98 6.60 -1.93
N GLN A 389 -9.08 5.96 -2.65
CA GLN A 389 -7.83 5.41 -2.11
C GLN A 389 -6.88 6.48 -1.54
N ASP A 390 -6.98 7.71 -2.04
CA ASP A 390 -6.19 8.84 -1.54
C ASP A 390 -6.55 9.21 -0.10
N ALA A 391 -7.80 8.98 0.27
CA ALA A 391 -8.33 9.26 1.59
C ALA A 391 -8.07 8.14 2.61
N HIS A 392 -7.52 7.01 2.18
CA HIS A 392 -7.17 5.93 3.10
C HIS A 392 -5.94 6.32 3.92
N PRO A 393 -5.97 6.18 5.25
CA PRO A 393 -4.89 6.64 6.11
C PRO A 393 -3.56 5.96 5.88
N HIS A 394 -3.53 4.65 5.61
CA HIS A 394 -2.30 3.89 5.35
C HIS A 394 -1.19 4.21 6.36
N PRO A 395 -1.38 3.93 7.66
CA PRO A 395 -0.42 4.31 8.68
C PRO A 395 0.88 3.52 8.52
N ILE A 396 2.00 4.21 8.73
CA ILE A 396 3.34 3.63 8.75
C ILE A 396 4.09 4.05 10.01
N TYR A 397 4.97 3.18 10.49
CA TYR A 397 5.89 3.53 11.57
C TYR A 397 7.10 4.32 11.07
N SER A 398 7.67 5.16 11.95
CA SER A 398 9.07 5.56 11.87
C SER A 398 9.98 4.35 12.06
N HIS A 399 11.24 4.41 11.60
CA HIS A 399 12.19 3.32 11.81
C HIS A 399 12.52 3.09 13.29
N SER A 400 12.49 4.15 14.11
CA SER A 400 12.62 4.03 15.58
C SER A 400 11.38 3.40 16.24
N GLY A 401 10.24 3.35 15.55
CA GLY A 401 8.98 2.86 16.09
C GLY A 401 8.27 3.81 17.05
N ASP A 402 8.81 5.00 17.30
CA ASP A 402 8.27 5.98 18.26
C ASP A 402 7.14 6.85 17.70
N ARG A 403 7.05 6.94 16.36
CA ARG A 403 6.07 7.74 15.63
C ARG A 403 5.32 6.93 14.60
N ILE A 404 4.09 7.34 14.35
CA ILE A 404 3.25 6.81 13.29
C ILE A 404 2.84 7.98 12.40
N PHE A 405 3.01 7.80 11.09
CA PHE A 405 2.61 8.74 10.06
C PHE A 405 1.44 8.17 9.28
N PHE A 406 0.48 9.01 8.91
CA PHE A 406 -0.69 8.59 8.16
C PHE A 406 -1.29 9.72 7.34
N ASN A 407 -2.03 9.37 6.31
CA ASN A 407 -2.81 10.32 5.53
C ASN A 407 -4.16 10.59 6.21
N SER A 408 -4.68 11.80 6.05
CA SER A 408 -6.06 12.10 6.36
C SER A 408 -6.64 13.12 5.40
N ARG A 409 -7.87 12.88 4.97
CA ARG A 409 -8.65 13.79 4.15
C ARG A 409 -9.91 14.20 4.90
N TRP A 410 -9.78 15.15 5.82
CA TRP A 410 -10.94 15.65 6.53
C TRP A 410 -11.47 16.98 5.98
N ASN A 411 -10.67 17.73 5.24
CA ASN A 411 -11.02 19.02 4.64
C ASN A 411 -10.84 19.02 3.10
N GLN A 412 -11.37 18.02 2.41
CA GLN A 412 -11.31 17.86 0.95
C GLN A 412 -9.91 17.55 0.37
N ASN A 413 -8.85 17.95 1.01
CA ASN A 413 -7.48 17.63 0.60
C ASN A 413 -6.81 16.67 1.56
N VAL A 414 -6.00 15.78 1.02
CA VAL A 414 -5.20 14.83 1.80
C VAL A 414 -3.98 15.52 2.35
N ASN A 415 -3.72 15.32 3.64
CA ASN A 415 -2.51 15.78 4.32
C ASN A 415 -1.91 14.65 5.15
N VAL A 416 -0.63 14.78 5.44
CA VAL A 416 0.11 13.83 6.26
C VAL A 416 0.13 14.29 7.72
N TYR A 417 -0.16 13.35 8.62
CA TYR A 417 -0.20 13.55 10.06
C TYR A 417 0.80 12.64 10.76
N CYS A 418 1.15 13.01 12.00
CA CYS A 418 2.05 12.24 12.84
C CYS A 418 1.51 12.16 14.26
N VAL A 419 1.58 10.98 14.86
CA VAL A 419 1.23 10.73 16.26
C VAL A 419 2.32 9.91 16.94
N SER A 420 2.48 10.06 18.26
CA SER A 420 3.33 9.16 19.05
C SER A 420 2.74 7.75 19.06
N SER A 421 3.57 6.74 18.85
CA SER A 421 3.15 5.35 18.97
C SER A 421 2.97 4.90 20.42
N MET A 422 3.50 5.66 21.37
CA MET A 422 3.59 5.32 22.79
C MET A 422 2.50 5.96 23.64
N GLU A 423 1.79 6.96 23.13
CA GLU A 423 0.79 7.71 23.86
C GLU A 423 -0.63 7.26 23.44
N PRO A 424 -1.28 6.38 24.23
CA PRO A 424 -2.64 5.97 23.92
C PRO A 424 -3.61 7.15 24.09
N LEU A 425 -4.71 7.12 23.34
CA LEU A 425 -5.80 8.05 23.51
C LEU A 425 -6.36 7.90 24.94
N ASN A 426 -6.23 8.94 25.75
CA ASN A 426 -6.88 8.97 27.05
C ASN A 426 -8.39 9.11 26.84
N GLY A 427 -9.14 8.09 27.22
CA GLY A 427 -10.60 8.01 27.12
C GLY A 427 -11.31 8.96 28.09
#